data_c33aa9db9d33d8b09dcb656c8f7bd14e
#
_entry.id   c33aa9db9d33d8b09dcb656c8f7bd14e
#
_cell.length_a   1.000
_cell.length_b   1.000
_cell.length_c   1.000
_cell.angle_alpha   90.00
_cell.angle_beta   90.00
_cell.angle_gamma   90.00
#
_symmetry.space_group_name_H-M   'P 1'
#
loop_
_entity.id
_entity.type
_entity.pdbx_description
1 polymer ?
#
loop_
_entity_poly.entity_id
_entity_poly.type
_entity_poly.pdbx_seq_one_letter_code
_entity_poly.pdbx_strand_id
1 'polypeptide(L)'
;MIIVTGGAGFIGSNIVKALNAMGRTDIIVVDDLSDGRQFYNISDCDIADYLDKDDFIQRVQIDDGLLDDVEAIFHEGACSSTTEWDGKFMMENNYEYSKILLHACLEQGIPYLYASSASVYGGSDVFKEERAHEKPLNVYGYSKWQFDQYVRQLQATYPNNRFPSQVVGFRYFNVYGPREQHKGSMSSVAFHFNNQIKDAGVCKLFGETEGWGAGEQRRDFVYVGDVVKVNLWFWQQKAASGIYNLGTGKCQSFNDVADAVVAWHGAKGTDGKKEYIPFPDHL
;
A
#
# COMPACT_ATOMS: atom_id res chain seq x y z
N MET A 1 1.62 2.27 -22.71
CA MET A 1 1.26 1.12 -21.85
C MET A 1 1.55 1.45 -20.41
N ILE A 2 0.78 0.95 -19.45
CA ILE A 2 1.00 1.18 -18.00
C ILE A 2 1.26 -0.16 -17.33
N ILE A 3 2.22 -0.20 -16.40
CA ILE A 3 2.49 -1.40 -15.60
C ILE A 3 2.06 -1.12 -14.15
N VAL A 4 1.32 -2.07 -13.57
CA VAL A 4 0.92 -2.03 -12.16
C VAL A 4 1.42 -3.31 -11.49
N THR A 5 2.52 -3.21 -10.71
CA THR A 5 2.95 -4.35 -9.89
C THR A 5 2.15 -4.41 -8.59
N GLY A 6 1.92 -5.60 -8.06
CA GLY A 6 0.93 -5.78 -7.00
C GLY A 6 -0.48 -5.48 -7.51
N GLY A 7 -0.68 -5.62 -8.83
CA GLY A 7 -1.92 -5.20 -9.50
C GLY A 7 -3.13 -6.08 -9.21
N ALA A 8 -2.95 -7.30 -8.70
CA ALA A 8 -4.01 -8.13 -8.15
C ALA A 8 -4.20 -7.94 -6.63
N GLY A 9 -3.32 -7.17 -5.99
CA GLY A 9 -3.40 -6.78 -4.58
C GLY A 9 -4.47 -5.71 -4.31
N PHE A 10 -4.52 -5.24 -3.06
CA PHE A 10 -5.53 -4.29 -2.60
C PHE A 10 -5.44 -2.93 -3.31
N ILE A 11 -4.32 -2.21 -3.18
CA ILE A 11 -4.18 -0.86 -3.75
C ILE A 11 -4.02 -0.94 -5.27
N GLY A 12 -3.14 -1.84 -5.75
CA GLY A 12 -2.86 -1.99 -7.18
C GLY A 12 -4.10 -2.27 -8.02
N SER A 13 -4.99 -3.16 -7.57
CA SER A 13 -6.23 -3.46 -8.32
C SER A 13 -7.23 -2.29 -8.34
N ASN A 14 -7.23 -1.45 -7.32
CA ASN A 14 -8.00 -0.21 -7.34
C ASN A 14 -7.39 0.83 -8.30
N ILE A 15 -6.05 0.88 -8.46
CA ILE A 15 -5.38 1.68 -9.50
C ILE A 15 -5.78 1.16 -10.88
N VAL A 16 -5.69 -0.15 -11.14
CA VAL A 16 -6.11 -0.78 -12.40
C VAL A 16 -7.55 -0.41 -12.73
N LYS A 17 -8.47 -0.56 -11.76
CA LYS A 17 -9.88 -0.21 -11.94
C LYS A 17 -10.10 1.27 -12.28
N ALA A 18 -9.35 2.16 -11.63
CA ALA A 18 -9.44 3.59 -11.89
C ALA A 18 -8.87 3.96 -13.28
N LEU A 19 -7.80 3.29 -13.73
CA LEU A 19 -7.26 3.43 -15.08
C LEU A 19 -8.29 2.96 -16.12
N ASN A 20 -9.00 1.85 -15.89
CA ASN A 20 -10.10 1.42 -16.76
C ASN A 20 -11.23 2.46 -16.81
N ALA A 21 -11.59 3.08 -15.68
CA ALA A 21 -12.58 4.15 -15.66
C ALA A 21 -12.16 5.40 -16.47
N MET A 22 -10.86 5.57 -16.70
CA MET A 22 -10.30 6.60 -17.59
C MET A 22 -10.19 6.14 -19.05
N GLY A 23 -10.67 4.93 -19.39
CA GLY A 23 -10.59 4.34 -20.72
C GLY A 23 -9.26 3.67 -21.06
N ARG A 24 -8.36 3.45 -20.08
CA ARG A 24 -7.09 2.74 -20.29
C ARG A 24 -7.30 1.24 -20.07
N THR A 25 -6.94 0.45 -21.09
CA THR A 25 -6.97 -1.02 -21.06
C THR A 25 -5.60 -1.62 -21.43
N ASP A 26 -4.68 -0.79 -21.87
CA ASP A 26 -3.28 -1.09 -22.18
C ASP A 26 -2.44 -1.19 -20.89
N ILE A 27 -2.90 -2.05 -19.98
CA ILE A 27 -2.34 -2.24 -18.64
C ILE A 27 -1.75 -3.63 -18.53
N ILE A 28 -0.51 -3.74 -18.10
CA ILE A 28 0.07 -5.02 -17.63
C ILE A 28 -0.06 -5.07 -16.11
N VAL A 29 -0.74 -6.09 -15.63
CA VAL A 29 -0.79 -6.43 -14.22
C VAL A 29 0.36 -7.39 -13.90
N VAL A 30 1.18 -7.05 -12.92
CA VAL A 30 2.26 -7.90 -12.42
C VAL A 30 1.98 -8.27 -10.98
N ASP A 31 1.89 -9.55 -10.66
CA ASP A 31 1.63 -10.00 -9.29
C ASP A 31 2.10 -11.45 -9.08
N ASP A 32 1.96 -11.92 -7.85
CA ASP A 32 2.12 -13.31 -7.45
C ASP A 32 0.73 -13.87 -7.11
N LEU A 33 0.16 -14.69 -7.99
CA LEU A 33 -1.13 -15.35 -7.77
C LEU A 33 -1.00 -16.70 -7.06
N SER A 34 0.02 -16.88 -6.20
CA SER A 34 0.15 -18.09 -5.37
C SER A 34 -1.07 -18.29 -4.46
N ASP A 35 -1.70 -17.22 -3.97
CA ASP A 35 -3.07 -17.26 -3.50
C ASP A 35 -4.04 -16.92 -4.64
N GLY A 36 -4.53 -17.95 -5.33
CA GLY A 36 -5.41 -17.78 -6.48
C GLY A 36 -6.65 -16.91 -6.21
N ARG A 37 -7.09 -16.73 -4.94
CA ARG A 37 -8.24 -15.88 -4.61
C ARG A 37 -8.04 -14.41 -4.95
N GLN A 38 -6.82 -13.96 -5.15
CA GLN A 38 -6.52 -12.59 -5.58
C GLN A 38 -7.11 -12.26 -6.96
N PHE A 39 -7.39 -13.27 -7.81
CA PHE A 39 -8.04 -13.02 -9.11
C PHE A 39 -9.36 -12.26 -9.00
N TYR A 40 -10.08 -12.39 -7.87
CA TYR A 40 -11.32 -11.64 -7.66
C TYR A 40 -11.12 -10.11 -7.73
N ASN A 41 -9.91 -9.64 -7.43
CA ASN A 41 -9.60 -8.21 -7.46
C ASN A 41 -9.43 -7.65 -8.87
N ILE A 42 -9.17 -8.49 -9.86
CA ILE A 42 -8.93 -8.08 -11.24
C ILE A 42 -9.93 -8.68 -12.23
N SER A 43 -10.83 -9.56 -11.77
CA SER A 43 -11.80 -10.25 -12.64
C SER A 43 -12.81 -9.32 -13.33
N ASP A 44 -12.99 -8.11 -12.81
CA ASP A 44 -13.84 -7.06 -13.37
C ASP A 44 -13.03 -5.91 -14.00
N CYS A 45 -11.74 -6.14 -14.29
CA CYS A 45 -10.84 -5.19 -14.91
C CYS A 45 -10.48 -5.63 -16.33
N ASP A 46 -10.35 -4.66 -17.23
CA ASP A 46 -9.83 -4.85 -18.58
C ASP A 46 -8.33 -4.58 -18.58
N ILE A 47 -7.53 -5.61 -18.85
CA ILE A 47 -6.07 -5.54 -18.88
C ILE A 47 -5.54 -6.11 -20.21
N ALA A 48 -4.37 -5.63 -20.63
CA ALA A 48 -3.71 -6.14 -21.85
C ALA A 48 -3.00 -7.46 -21.56
N ASP A 49 -2.37 -7.61 -20.38
CA ASP A 49 -1.64 -8.82 -20.03
C ASP A 49 -1.48 -8.95 -18.50
N TYR A 50 -1.19 -10.19 -18.07
CA TYR A 50 -0.75 -10.52 -16.72
C TYR A 50 0.62 -11.19 -16.79
N LEU A 51 1.54 -10.76 -15.95
CA LEU A 51 2.85 -11.38 -15.78
C LEU A 51 3.06 -11.78 -14.32
N ASP A 52 3.64 -12.96 -14.12
CA ASP A 52 4.18 -13.32 -12.82
C ASP A 52 5.32 -12.39 -12.43
N LYS A 53 5.43 -12.05 -11.14
CA LYS A 53 6.41 -11.08 -10.64
C LYS A 53 7.87 -11.50 -10.90
N ASP A 54 8.15 -12.80 -10.86
CA ASP A 54 9.50 -13.32 -11.06
C ASP A 54 9.86 -13.35 -12.55
N ASP A 55 8.92 -13.70 -13.42
CA ASP A 55 9.11 -13.60 -14.87
C ASP A 55 9.26 -12.14 -15.30
N PHE A 56 8.45 -11.24 -14.75
CA PHE A 56 8.54 -9.81 -15.03
C PHE A 56 9.92 -9.22 -14.68
N ILE A 57 10.42 -9.48 -13.47
CA ILE A 57 11.70 -8.90 -13.04
C ILE A 57 12.87 -9.48 -13.84
N GLN A 58 12.82 -10.74 -14.25
CA GLN A 58 13.82 -11.33 -15.14
C GLN A 58 13.84 -10.63 -16.50
N ARG A 59 12.67 -10.37 -17.09
CA ARG A 59 12.54 -9.64 -18.36
C ARG A 59 13.09 -8.23 -18.27
N VAL A 60 12.82 -7.54 -17.17
CA VAL A 60 13.40 -6.21 -16.89
C VAL A 60 14.93 -6.27 -16.81
N GLN A 61 15.48 -7.29 -16.13
CA GLN A 61 16.94 -7.42 -15.95
C GLN A 61 17.70 -7.77 -17.24
N ILE A 62 17.08 -8.52 -18.14
CA ILE A 62 17.71 -8.86 -19.44
C ILE A 62 17.43 -7.79 -20.52
N ASP A 63 16.62 -6.80 -20.21
CA ASP A 63 16.24 -5.70 -21.12
C ASP A 63 15.73 -6.22 -22.47
N ASP A 64 14.65 -7.04 -22.43
CA ASP A 64 14.06 -7.67 -23.61
C ASP A 64 13.11 -6.78 -24.41
N GLY A 65 13.09 -5.48 -24.13
CA GLY A 65 12.23 -4.49 -24.77
C GLY A 65 10.83 -4.37 -24.13
N LEU A 66 10.57 -5.06 -23.02
CA LEU A 66 9.26 -4.98 -22.31
C LEU A 66 8.90 -3.55 -21.89
N LEU A 67 9.91 -2.75 -21.59
CA LEU A 67 9.72 -1.39 -21.06
C LEU A 67 9.71 -0.30 -22.14
N ASP A 68 9.98 -0.59 -23.42
CA ASP A 68 10.18 0.40 -24.49
C ASP A 68 9.01 1.39 -24.66
N ASP A 69 7.77 0.92 -24.52
CA ASP A 69 6.55 1.71 -24.69
C ASP A 69 5.80 1.98 -23.36
N VAL A 70 6.51 1.89 -22.23
CA VAL A 70 5.88 2.05 -20.92
C VAL A 70 5.81 3.53 -20.53
N GLU A 71 4.61 4.02 -20.27
CA GLU A 71 4.35 5.41 -19.88
C GLU A 71 4.52 5.65 -18.37
N ALA A 72 4.30 4.63 -17.55
CA ALA A 72 4.46 4.70 -16.09
C ALA A 72 4.47 3.31 -15.47
N ILE A 73 5.15 3.18 -14.33
CA ILE A 73 5.06 2.03 -13.44
C ILE A 73 4.50 2.49 -12.08
N PHE A 74 3.35 1.91 -11.71
CA PHE A 74 2.82 1.97 -10.34
C PHE A 74 3.27 0.72 -9.61
N HIS A 75 4.22 0.88 -8.71
CA HIS A 75 4.85 -0.22 -7.99
C HIS A 75 4.22 -0.39 -6.60
N GLU A 76 3.14 -1.17 -6.54
CA GLU A 76 2.42 -1.52 -5.30
C GLU A 76 2.79 -2.91 -4.77
N GLY A 77 3.53 -3.69 -5.57
CA GLY A 77 3.95 -5.05 -5.24
C GLY A 77 4.95 -5.09 -4.10
N ALA A 78 4.63 -5.84 -3.05
CA ALA A 78 5.50 -6.07 -1.90
C ALA A 78 4.93 -7.18 -1.01
N CYS A 79 5.78 -7.83 -0.21
CA CYS A 79 5.32 -8.50 0.99
C CYS A 79 4.91 -7.44 2.02
N SER A 80 3.62 -7.34 2.33
CA SER A 80 3.05 -6.33 3.24
C SER A 80 2.77 -6.86 4.66
N SER A 81 3.19 -8.09 4.97
CA SER A 81 3.02 -8.69 6.29
C SER A 81 3.97 -8.04 7.31
N THR A 82 3.40 -7.38 8.32
CA THR A 82 4.19 -6.80 9.43
C THR A 82 4.65 -7.83 10.45
N THR A 83 4.15 -9.06 10.34
CA THR A 83 4.48 -10.20 11.21
C THR A 83 5.43 -11.20 10.55
N GLU A 84 5.87 -10.96 9.31
CA GLU A 84 6.90 -11.74 8.65
C GLU A 84 8.29 -11.34 9.20
N TRP A 85 9.07 -12.32 9.65
CA TRP A 85 10.40 -12.11 10.21
C TRP A 85 11.53 -12.74 9.39
N ASP A 86 11.23 -13.38 8.26
CA ASP A 86 12.28 -13.73 7.31
C ASP A 86 12.84 -12.47 6.64
N GLY A 87 13.90 -11.95 7.22
CA GLY A 87 14.52 -10.70 6.76
C GLY A 87 15.10 -10.81 5.35
N LYS A 88 15.61 -12.00 4.95
CA LYS A 88 16.13 -12.21 3.60
C LYS A 88 15.01 -12.12 2.58
N PHE A 89 13.95 -12.90 2.77
CA PHE A 89 12.76 -12.87 1.93
C PHE A 89 12.18 -11.45 1.81
N MET A 90 12.06 -10.75 2.95
CA MET A 90 11.53 -9.39 2.98
C MET A 90 12.39 -8.40 2.18
N MET A 91 13.72 -8.48 2.33
CA MET A 91 14.63 -7.58 1.60
C MET A 91 14.68 -7.91 0.10
N GLU A 92 14.65 -9.17 -0.29
CA GLU A 92 14.60 -9.58 -1.70
C GLU A 92 13.33 -9.05 -2.39
N ASN A 93 12.15 -9.25 -1.77
CA ASN A 93 10.87 -8.86 -2.36
C ASN A 93 10.59 -7.35 -2.31
N ASN A 94 10.98 -6.65 -1.24
CA ASN A 94 10.59 -5.27 -1.04
C ASN A 94 11.69 -4.27 -1.39
N TYR A 95 12.97 -4.63 -1.20
CA TYR A 95 14.08 -3.72 -1.38
C TYR A 95 14.82 -3.98 -2.70
N GLU A 96 15.35 -5.18 -2.91
CA GLU A 96 16.11 -5.48 -4.13
C GLU A 96 15.24 -5.41 -5.38
N TYR A 97 14.04 -5.97 -5.34
CA TYR A 97 13.06 -5.89 -6.43
C TYR A 97 12.75 -4.43 -6.80
N SER A 98 12.47 -3.58 -5.81
CA SER A 98 12.18 -2.15 -6.03
C SER A 98 13.38 -1.40 -6.61
N LYS A 99 14.62 -1.75 -6.23
CA LYS A 99 15.85 -1.15 -6.79
C LYS A 99 16.01 -1.49 -8.26
N ILE A 100 15.81 -2.75 -8.64
CA ILE A 100 15.91 -3.17 -10.05
C ILE A 100 14.94 -2.35 -10.90
N LEU A 101 13.68 -2.24 -10.48
CA LEU A 101 12.68 -1.44 -11.20
C LEU A 101 13.02 0.04 -11.24
N LEU A 102 13.49 0.61 -10.13
CA LEU A 102 13.90 2.01 -10.08
C LEU A 102 15.00 2.32 -11.12
N HIS A 103 16.03 1.48 -11.18
CA HIS A 103 17.12 1.68 -12.14
C HIS A 103 16.64 1.58 -13.59
N ALA A 104 15.86 0.54 -13.91
CA ALA A 104 15.30 0.39 -15.25
C ALA A 104 14.41 1.60 -15.64
N CYS A 105 13.58 2.10 -14.73
CA CYS A 105 12.77 3.29 -14.94
C CYS A 105 13.61 4.55 -15.17
N LEU A 106 14.70 4.72 -14.42
CA LEU A 106 15.59 5.87 -14.58
C LEU A 106 16.36 5.82 -15.92
N GLU A 107 16.80 4.65 -16.34
CA GLU A 107 17.51 4.44 -17.62
C GLU A 107 16.59 4.73 -18.81
N GLN A 108 15.33 4.33 -18.73
CA GLN A 108 14.36 4.51 -19.81
C GLN A 108 13.52 5.79 -19.70
N GLY A 109 13.71 6.58 -18.65
CA GLY A 109 12.95 7.82 -18.46
C GLY A 109 11.48 7.61 -18.07
N ILE A 110 11.13 6.43 -17.50
CA ILE A 110 9.77 6.07 -17.13
C ILE A 110 9.43 6.64 -15.75
N PRO A 111 8.29 7.30 -15.57
CA PRO A 111 7.75 7.66 -14.27
C PRO A 111 7.55 6.43 -13.36
N TYR A 112 8.10 6.49 -12.15
CA TYR A 112 8.06 5.42 -11.16
C TYR A 112 7.41 5.90 -9.87
N LEU A 113 6.19 5.41 -9.59
CA LEU A 113 5.43 5.72 -8.37
C LEU A 113 5.39 4.46 -7.51
N TYR A 114 5.84 4.52 -6.26
CA TYR A 114 6.01 3.33 -5.45
C TYR A 114 5.37 3.42 -4.06
N ALA A 115 4.93 2.28 -3.56
CA ALA A 115 4.39 2.12 -2.23
C ALA A 115 5.51 2.11 -1.17
N SER A 116 5.63 3.19 -0.39
CA SER A 116 6.27 3.20 0.91
C SER A 116 5.21 3.02 2.01
N SER A 117 5.55 3.21 3.26
CA SER A 117 4.64 2.94 4.38
C SER A 117 4.89 3.87 5.56
N ALA A 118 3.84 4.24 6.28
CA ALA A 118 3.95 4.91 7.58
C ALA A 118 4.65 4.04 8.66
N SER A 119 4.80 2.72 8.42
CA SER A 119 5.59 1.83 9.28
C SER A 119 7.06 2.23 9.41
N VAL A 120 7.56 3.08 8.51
CA VAL A 120 8.92 3.66 8.59
C VAL A 120 9.10 4.55 9.82
N TYR A 121 8.03 5.12 10.35
CA TYR A 121 8.07 5.98 11.55
C TYR A 121 8.15 5.18 12.85
N GLY A 122 7.74 3.91 12.85
CA GLY A 122 7.72 3.06 14.03
C GLY A 122 6.86 3.66 15.15
N GLY A 123 7.47 3.83 16.32
CA GLY A 123 6.82 4.42 17.50
C GLY A 123 6.97 5.95 17.62
N SER A 124 7.29 6.66 16.54
CA SER A 124 7.40 8.13 16.57
C SER A 124 6.01 8.78 16.66
N ASP A 125 5.92 9.86 17.45
CA ASP A 125 4.73 10.73 17.49
C ASP A 125 4.76 11.83 16.40
N VAL A 126 5.84 11.90 15.63
CA VAL A 126 6.06 12.91 14.59
C VAL A 126 6.17 12.23 13.23
N PHE A 127 5.19 12.48 12.38
CA PHE A 127 5.08 11.91 11.03
C PHE A 127 5.53 12.92 9.96
N LYS A 128 6.84 13.24 9.99
CA LYS A 128 7.47 14.08 8.96
C LYS A 128 8.42 13.26 8.11
N GLU A 129 8.51 13.58 6.84
CA GLU A 129 9.35 12.88 5.86
C GLU A 129 10.84 13.22 6.03
N GLU A 130 11.29 13.27 7.28
CA GLU A 130 12.65 13.59 7.69
C GLU A 130 13.28 12.40 8.44
N ARG A 131 14.55 12.11 8.15
CA ARG A 131 15.29 10.96 8.72
C ARG A 131 15.25 10.90 10.26
N ALA A 132 15.19 12.05 10.92
CA ALA A 132 15.19 12.13 12.39
C ALA A 132 13.94 11.49 13.04
N HIS A 133 12.84 11.38 12.29
CA HIS A 133 11.56 10.83 12.77
C HIS A 133 11.32 9.38 12.34
N GLU A 134 12.25 8.79 11.61
CA GLU A 134 12.12 7.47 11.02
C GLU A 134 12.85 6.42 11.85
N LYS A 135 12.11 5.48 12.43
CA LYS A 135 12.64 4.40 13.26
C LYS A 135 11.73 3.16 13.17
N PRO A 136 11.82 2.38 12.09
CA PRO A 136 10.98 1.19 11.90
C PRO A 136 11.16 0.17 13.03
N LEU A 137 10.07 -0.51 13.40
CA LEU A 137 10.03 -1.49 14.50
C LEU A 137 10.04 -2.96 14.03
N ASN A 138 9.83 -3.21 12.74
CA ASN A 138 9.85 -4.56 12.17
C ASN A 138 10.56 -4.56 10.81
N VAL A 139 10.84 -5.75 10.29
CA VAL A 139 11.61 -5.89 9.03
C VAL A 139 10.83 -5.39 7.81
N TYR A 140 9.48 -5.44 7.83
CA TYR A 140 8.67 -4.81 6.80
C TYR A 140 8.88 -3.29 6.75
N GLY A 141 8.70 -2.61 7.87
CA GLY A 141 8.96 -1.18 7.98
C GLY A 141 10.40 -0.83 7.63
N TYR A 142 11.36 -1.66 8.03
CA TYR A 142 12.77 -1.50 7.67
C TYR A 142 13.00 -1.61 6.16
N SER A 143 12.39 -2.59 5.47
CA SER A 143 12.56 -2.75 4.02
C SER A 143 12.07 -1.53 3.24
N LYS A 144 10.92 -0.97 3.63
CA LYS A 144 10.37 0.26 3.03
C LYS A 144 11.22 1.48 3.38
N TRP A 145 11.63 1.60 4.62
CA TRP A 145 12.54 2.67 5.06
C TRP A 145 13.88 2.62 4.32
N GLN A 146 14.49 1.45 4.19
CA GLN A 146 15.78 1.30 3.51
C GLN A 146 15.68 1.67 2.03
N PHE A 147 14.55 1.36 1.38
CA PHE A 147 14.31 1.79 0.01
C PHE A 147 14.14 3.30 -0.09
N ASP A 148 13.40 3.94 0.81
CA ASP A 148 13.30 5.40 0.89
C ASP A 148 14.70 6.07 1.05
N GLN A 149 15.59 5.49 1.90
CA GLN A 149 16.95 6.00 2.07
C GLN A 149 17.77 5.83 0.78
N TYR A 150 17.63 4.67 0.12
CA TYR A 150 18.31 4.41 -1.16
C TYR A 150 17.91 5.44 -2.22
N VAL A 151 16.61 5.70 -2.38
CA VAL A 151 16.07 6.71 -3.31
C VAL A 151 16.66 8.10 -3.01
N ARG A 152 16.68 8.53 -1.74
CA ARG A 152 17.26 9.82 -1.33
C ARG A 152 18.76 9.91 -1.65
N GLN A 153 19.50 8.87 -1.32
CA GLN A 153 20.96 8.83 -1.59
C GLN A 153 21.23 8.81 -3.09
N LEU A 154 20.51 8.01 -3.85
CA LEU A 154 20.65 7.95 -5.29
C LEU A 154 20.31 9.30 -5.93
N GLN A 155 19.22 9.94 -5.52
CA GLN A 155 18.82 11.26 -6.02
C GLN A 155 19.92 12.31 -5.80
N ALA A 156 20.62 12.26 -4.67
CA ALA A 156 21.72 13.18 -4.36
C ALA A 156 22.94 13.03 -5.30
N THR A 157 23.06 11.91 -6.02
CA THR A 157 24.13 11.70 -7.01
C THR A 157 23.82 12.34 -8.37
N TYR A 158 22.57 12.69 -8.63
CA TYR A 158 22.16 13.30 -9.89
C TYR A 158 22.34 14.82 -9.89
N PRO A 159 22.56 15.44 -11.07
CA PRO A 159 22.69 16.89 -11.19
C PRO A 159 21.49 17.62 -10.57
N ASN A 160 21.76 18.66 -9.78
CA ASN A 160 20.74 19.43 -9.06
C ASN A 160 19.81 18.59 -8.17
N ASN A 161 20.24 17.40 -7.72
CA ASN A 161 19.46 16.45 -6.96
C ASN A 161 18.13 16.10 -7.66
N ARG A 162 18.15 15.90 -8.97
CA ARG A 162 16.96 15.59 -9.77
C ARG A 162 17.17 14.37 -10.64
N PHE A 163 16.26 13.42 -10.53
CA PHE A 163 16.19 12.28 -11.43
C PHE A 163 15.81 12.69 -12.85
N PRO A 164 16.21 11.92 -13.88
CA PRO A 164 15.82 12.16 -15.27
C PRO A 164 14.33 11.93 -15.53
N SER A 165 13.68 11.07 -14.72
CA SER A 165 12.25 10.79 -14.73
C SER A 165 11.61 11.07 -13.36
N GLN A 166 10.27 11.07 -13.33
CA GLN A 166 9.55 11.23 -12.08
C GLN A 166 9.74 9.99 -11.18
N VAL A 167 10.10 10.19 -9.92
CA VAL A 167 10.18 9.14 -8.88
C VAL A 167 9.43 9.62 -7.65
N VAL A 168 8.35 8.94 -7.29
CA VAL A 168 7.49 9.33 -6.16
C VAL A 168 7.24 8.15 -5.25
N GLY A 169 7.57 8.30 -3.96
CA GLY A 169 7.26 7.34 -2.91
C GLY A 169 6.09 7.83 -2.06
N PHE A 170 5.11 6.98 -1.83
CA PHE A 170 3.98 7.29 -0.94
C PHE A 170 4.06 6.47 0.33
N ARG A 171 4.18 7.12 1.47
CA ARG A 171 4.07 6.52 2.80
C ARG A 171 2.59 6.38 3.14
N TYR A 172 2.00 5.27 2.73
CA TYR A 172 0.61 4.98 3.03
C TYR A 172 0.40 4.81 4.53
N PHE A 173 -0.63 5.49 5.04
CA PHE A 173 -1.15 5.26 6.37
C PHE A 173 -2.12 4.07 6.36
N ASN A 174 -3.10 4.00 7.25
CA ASN A 174 -3.97 2.82 7.34
C ASN A 174 -5.05 2.85 6.24
N VAL A 175 -4.71 2.30 5.09
CA VAL A 175 -5.62 2.25 3.93
C VAL A 175 -6.73 1.23 4.18
N TYR A 176 -7.99 1.61 3.85
CA TYR A 176 -9.15 0.73 3.91
C TYR A 176 -10.02 0.89 2.66
N GLY A 177 -10.81 -0.15 2.33
CA GLY A 177 -11.78 -0.07 1.24
C GLY A 177 -12.00 -1.37 0.49
N PRO A 178 -12.63 -1.33 -0.69
CA PRO A 178 -12.91 -2.53 -1.49
C PRO A 178 -11.63 -3.22 -1.96
N ARG A 179 -11.72 -4.54 -2.18
CA ARG A 179 -10.66 -5.42 -2.70
C ARG A 179 -9.56 -5.78 -1.70
N GLU A 180 -9.83 -5.68 -0.39
CA GLU A 180 -8.87 -6.10 0.64
C GLU A 180 -9.15 -7.50 1.24
N GLN A 181 -10.16 -8.21 0.77
CA GLN A 181 -10.61 -9.48 1.34
C GLN A 181 -9.55 -10.59 1.33
N HIS A 182 -8.61 -10.59 0.39
CA HIS A 182 -7.52 -11.58 0.30
C HIS A 182 -6.45 -11.39 1.38
N LYS A 183 -6.39 -10.23 2.02
CA LYS A 183 -5.35 -9.89 3.00
C LYS A 183 -5.48 -10.64 4.33
N GLY A 184 -6.57 -11.37 4.57
CA GLY A 184 -6.79 -12.14 5.80
C GLY A 184 -6.67 -11.25 7.04
N SER A 185 -5.81 -11.63 8.00
CA SER A 185 -5.59 -10.87 9.24
C SER A 185 -5.00 -9.47 9.00
N MET A 186 -4.35 -9.24 7.86
CA MET A 186 -3.76 -7.94 7.49
C MET A 186 -4.74 -6.99 6.81
N SER A 187 -6.03 -7.37 6.68
CA SER A 187 -7.09 -6.47 6.22
C SER A 187 -7.32 -5.35 7.23
N SER A 188 -7.92 -4.25 6.77
CA SER A 188 -8.21 -3.10 7.63
C SER A 188 -9.18 -3.45 8.77
N VAL A 189 -9.11 -2.71 9.87
CA VAL A 189 -10.05 -2.87 10.97
C VAL A 189 -11.50 -2.59 10.52
N ALA A 190 -11.71 -1.70 9.58
CA ALA A 190 -13.04 -1.44 9.00
C ALA A 190 -13.61 -2.68 8.30
N PHE A 191 -12.78 -3.41 7.56
CA PHE A 191 -13.16 -4.68 6.93
C PHE A 191 -13.48 -5.75 7.98
N HIS A 192 -12.65 -5.89 9.01
CA HIS A 192 -12.89 -6.84 10.09
C HIS A 192 -14.20 -6.54 10.83
N PHE A 193 -14.44 -5.29 11.22
CA PHE A 193 -15.68 -4.91 11.91
C PHE A 193 -16.91 -5.12 11.03
N ASN A 194 -16.84 -4.80 9.74
CA ASN A 194 -17.92 -5.05 8.80
C ASN A 194 -18.30 -6.55 8.74
N ASN A 195 -17.31 -7.44 8.69
CA ASN A 195 -17.55 -8.87 8.68
C ASN A 195 -18.06 -9.38 10.04
N GLN A 196 -17.48 -8.91 11.14
CA GLN A 196 -17.93 -9.27 12.49
C GLN A 196 -19.39 -8.88 12.75
N ILE A 197 -19.84 -7.71 12.28
CA ILE A 197 -21.26 -7.34 12.36
C ILE A 197 -22.13 -8.27 11.51
N LYS A 198 -21.73 -8.61 10.30
CA LYS A 198 -22.47 -9.54 9.43
C LYS A 198 -22.60 -10.94 10.04
N ASP A 199 -21.54 -11.41 10.67
CA ASP A 199 -21.45 -12.79 11.16
C ASP A 199 -22.07 -12.95 12.56
N ALA A 200 -21.89 -11.96 13.45
CA ALA A 200 -22.23 -12.08 14.87
C ALA A 200 -22.92 -10.84 15.49
N GLY A 201 -23.12 -9.76 14.73
CA GLY A 201 -23.70 -8.52 15.24
C GLY A 201 -22.79 -7.75 16.21
N VAL A 202 -21.50 -8.05 16.27
CA VAL A 202 -20.59 -7.48 17.28
C VAL A 202 -19.27 -7.07 16.68
N CYS A 203 -18.85 -5.80 16.90
CA CYS A 203 -17.48 -5.36 16.67
C CYS A 203 -16.62 -5.63 17.91
N LYS A 204 -15.57 -6.44 17.78
CA LYS A 204 -14.63 -6.74 18.85
C LYS A 204 -13.44 -5.76 18.80
N LEU A 205 -13.32 -4.96 19.85
CA LEU A 205 -12.24 -4.00 20.03
C LEU A 205 -11.32 -4.48 21.16
N PHE A 206 -10.05 -4.10 21.10
CA PHE A 206 -9.14 -4.35 22.21
C PHE A 206 -9.47 -3.43 23.39
N GLY A 207 -9.33 -3.99 24.59
CA GLY A 207 -9.46 -3.28 25.85
C GLY A 207 -8.37 -2.25 26.08
N GLU A 208 -8.21 -1.85 27.32
CA GLU A 208 -7.17 -0.90 27.75
C GLU A 208 -5.78 -1.46 27.48
N THR A 209 -4.89 -0.59 27.02
CA THR A 209 -3.46 -0.85 26.86
C THR A 209 -2.68 0.31 27.46
N GLU A 210 -1.36 0.18 27.62
CA GLU A 210 -0.52 1.26 28.13
C GLU A 210 -0.77 2.59 27.40
N GLY A 211 -1.27 3.58 28.14
CA GLY A 211 -1.55 4.92 27.65
C GLY A 211 -2.87 5.11 26.87
N TRP A 212 -3.67 4.04 26.65
CA TRP A 212 -4.92 4.12 25.88
C TRP A 212 -6.07 3.42 26.59
N GLY A 213 -7.22 4.08 26.67
CA GLY A 213 -8.47 3.44 27.08
C GLY A 213 -8.95 2.40 26.05
N ALA A 214 -9.95 1.60 26.43
CA ALA A 214 -10.51 0.55 25.58
C ALA A 214 -10.98 1.09 24.22
N GLY A 215 -10.39 0.60 23.13
CA GLY A 215 -10.68 1.00 21.76
C GLY A 215 -10.21 2.42 21.39
N GLU A 216 -9.45 3.11 22.26
CA GLU A 216 -8.99 4.48 22.03
C GLU A 216 -7.64 4.57 21.30
N GLN A 217 -7.00 3.44 21.00
CA GLN A 217 -5.82 3.43 20.12
C GLN A 217 -6.18 4.11 18.80
N ARG A 218 -5.24 4.89 18.24
CA ARG A 218 -5.53 5.77 17.10
C ARG A 218 -4.69 5.45 15.89
N ARG A 219 -5.28 5.63 14.70
CA ARG A 219 -4.59 5.56 13.40
C ARG A 219 -5.16 6.62 12.46
N ASP A 220 -4.38 7.02 11.48
CA ASP A 220 -4.89 7.78 10.34
C ASP A 220 -5.44 6.77 9.32
N PHE A 221 -6.76 6.70 9.19
CA PHE A 221 -7.46 5.82 8.26
C PHE A 221 -7.76 6.57 6.98
N VAL A 222 -7.21 6.11 5.86
CA VAL A 222 -7.38 6.72 4.54
C VAL A 222 -8.13 5.78 3.59
N TYR A 223 -9.13 6.31 2.88
CA TYR A 223 -9.89 5.52 1.92
C TYR A 223 -9.07 5.22 0.67
N VAL A 224 -9.10 3.97 0.19
CA VAL A 224 -8.31 3.52 -0.97
C VAL A 224 -8.60 4.34 -2.23
N GLY A 225 -9.83 4.79 -2.43
CA GLY A 225 -10.18 5.66 -3.57
C GLY A 225 -9.45 7.01 -3.54
N ASP A 226 -9.16 7.56 -2.36
CA ASP A 226 -8.38 8.80 -2.24
C ASP A 226 -6.87 8.52 -2.46
N VAL A 227 -6.38 7.36 -2.00
CA VAL A 227 -5.02 6.89 -2.32
C VAL A 227 -4.81 6.79 -3.82
N VAL A 228 -5.74 6.16 -4.52
CA VAL A 228 -5.72 6.02 -6.00
C VAL A 228 -5.75 7.37 -6.70
N LYS A 229 -6.64 8.29 -6.26
CA LYS A 229 -6.70 9.64 -6.83
C LYS A 229 -5.36 10.38 -6.72
N VAL A 230 -4.69 10.27 -5.57
CA VAL A 230 -3.38 10.91 -5.36
C VAL A 230 -2.33 10.31 -6.28
N ASN A 231 -2.24 8.97 -6.38
CA ASN A 231 -1.32 8.29 -7.30
C ASN A 231 -1.51 8.77 -8.75
N LEU A 232 -2.74 8.72 -9.23
CA LEU A 232 -3.07 9.13 -10.61
C LEU A 232 -2.84 10.63 -10.83
N TRP A 233 -3.15 11.47 -9.84
CA TRP A 233 -2.89 12.91 -9.93
C TRP A 233 -1.41 13.22 -10.05
N PHE A 234 -0.55 12.60 -9.23
CA PHE A 234 0.90 12.79 -9.30
C PHE A 234 1.45 12.42 -10.67
N TRP A 235 1.02 11.28 -11.20
CA TRP A 235 1.42 10.84 -12.55
C TRP A 235 0.95 11.82 -13.64
N GLN A 236 -0.34 12.14 -13.68
CA GLN A 236 -0.93 13.01 -14.70
C GLN A 236 -0.37 14.44 -14.67
N GLN A 237 -0.18 15.00 -13.49
CA GLN A 237 0.34 16.36 -13.33
C GLN A 237 1.86 16.42 -13.42
N LYS A 238 2.55 15.29 -13.58
CA LYS A 238 4.01 15.20 -13.51
C LYS A 238 4.56 15.96 -12.29
N ALA A 239 3.89 15.74 -11.14
CA ALA A 239 4.23 16.41 -9.90
C ALA A 239 5.66 16.11 -9.46
N ALA A 240 6.21 16.93 -8.57
CA ALA A 240 7.61 16.82 -8.16
C ALA A 240 7.95 15.44 -7.59
N SER A 241 9.11 14.92 -7.97
CA SER A 241 9.70 13.73 -7.36
C SER A 241 9.92 13.95 -5.86
N GLY A 242 9.74 12.90 -5.07
CA GLY A 242 9.93 12.97 -3.63
C GLY A 242 9.25 11.83 -2.90
N ILE A 243 9.37 11.86 -1.58
CA ILE A 243 8.70 10.91 -0.67
C ILE A 243 7.67 11.69 0.12
N TYR A 244 6.42 11.23 0.10
CA TYR A 244 5.28 11.95 0.66
C TYR A 244 4.46 11.06 1.59
N ASN A 245 4.00 11.62 2.67
CA ASN A 245 2.96 10.98 3.47
C ASN A 245 1.64 10.96 2.70
N LEU A 246 0.95 9.82 2.72
CA LEU A 246 -0.38 9.70 2.14
C LEU A 246 -1.35 9.15 3.20
N GLY A 247 -1.99 10.07 3.87
CA GLY A 247 -3.02 9.89 4.89
C GLY A 247 -3.98 11.08 4.85
N THR A 248 -4.88 11.16 5.83
CA THR A 248 -5.85 12.25 5.96
C THR A 248 -5.32 13.43 6.80
N GLY A 249 -4.23 13.20 7.53
CA GLY A 249 -3.70 14.13 8.52
C GLY A 249 -4.53 14.19 9.82
N LYS A 250 -5.47 13.25 9.99
CA LYS A 250 -6.31 13.14 11.18
C LYS A 250 -6.32 11.71 11.69
N CYS A 251 -5.92 11.53 12.94
CA CYS A 251 -6.05 10.22 13.59
C CYS A 251 -7.45 10.04 14.18
N GLN A 252 -7.99 8.85 14.01
CA GLN A 252 -9.27 8.40 14.58
C GLN A 252 -9.04 7.18 15.45
N SER A 253 -9.90 7.00 16.46
CA SER A 253 -9.84 5.83 17.32
C SER A 253 -10.46 4.61 16.63
N PHE A 254 -10.13 3.42 17.13
CA PHE A 254 -10.82 2.21 16.71
C PHE A 254 -12.31 2.25 17.11
N ASN A 255 -12.65 2.97 18.18
CA ASN A 255 -14.04 3.25 18.56
C ASN A 255 -14.78 4.02 17.46
N ASP A 256 -14.17 5.08 16.90
CA ASP A 256 -14.77 5.86 15.81
C ASP A 256 -15.08 5.00 14.59
N VAL A 257 -14.16 4.09 14.23
CA VAL A 257 -14.36 3.16 13.11
C VAL A 257 -15.50 2.17 13.42
N ALA A 258 -15.52 1.61 14.62
CA ALA A 258 -16.58 0.68 15.03
C ALA A 258 -17.95 1.37 15.04
N ASP A 259 -18.04 2.59 15.56
CA ASP A 259 -19.28 3.36 15.59
C ASP A 259 -19.80 3.66 14.17
N ALA A 260 -18.91 4.00 13.25
CA ALA A 260 -19.27 4.19 11.84
C ALA A 260 -19.80 2.90 11.19
N VAL A 261 -19.16 1.76 11.44
CA VAL A 261 -19.60 0.45 10.91
C VAL A 261 -20.93 0.04 11.52
N VAL A 262 -21.12 0.16 12.83
CA VAL A 262 -22.37 -0.13 13.51
C VAL A 262 -23.50 0.74 12.98
N ALA A 263 -23.29 2.06 12.87
CA ALA A 263 -24.26 2.98 12.33
C ALA A 263 -24.68 2.65 10.89
N TRP A 264 -23.72 2.28 10.03
CA TRP A 264 -23.98 1.89 8.64
C TRP A 264 -24.85 0.62 8.55
N HIS A 265 -24.57 -0.40 9.36
CA HIS A 265 -25.37 -1.61 9.43
C HIS A 265 -26.73 -1.36 10.03
N GLY A 266 -26.84 -0.54 11.09
CA GLY A 266 -28.09 -0.13 11.72
C GLY A 266 -29.03 0.56 10.74
N ALA A 267 -28.52 1.45 9.88
CA ALA A 267 -29.29 2.07 8.82
C ALA A 267 -29.83 1.08 7.77
N LYS A 268 -29.29 -0.13 7.72
CA LYS A 268 -29.72 -1.26 6.86
C LYS A 268 -30.54 -2.31 7.60
N GLY A 269 -30.93 -2.03 8.85
CA GLY A 269 -31.77 -2.94 9.64
C GLY A 269 -31.02 -4.07 10.33
N THR A 270 -29.69 -3.98 10.45
CA THR A 270 -28.88 -4.94 11.21
C THR A 270 -28.36 -4.28 12.47
N ASP A 271 -28.88 -4.66 13.63
CA ASP A 271 -28.38 -4.16 14.91
C ASP A 271 -26.98 -4.68 15.19
N GLY A 272 -26.09 -3.77 15.56
CA GLY A 272 -24.71 -4.09 15.92
C GLY A 272 -24.30 -3.44 17.23
N LYS A 273 -23.37 -4.04 17.95
CA LYS A 273 -22.81 -3.50 19.18
C LYS A 273 -21.29 -3.62 19.22
N LYS A 274 -20.66 -2.87 20.12
CA LYS A 274 -19.23 -2.98 20.45
C LYS A 274 -19.05 -3.95 21.63
N GLU A 275 -17.98 -4.74 21.59
CA GLU A 275 -17.53 -5.58 22.69
C GLU A 275 -16.02 -5.40 22.86
N TYR A 276 -15.57 -5.22 24.08
CA TYR A 276 -14.15 -5.08 24.38
C TYR A 276 -13.58 -6.41 24.86
N ILE A 277 -12.50 -6.83 24.21
CA ILE A 277 -11.77 -8.07 24.51
C ILE A 277 -10.39 -7.74 25.08
N PRO A 278 -9.77 -8.61 25.89
CA PRO A 278 -8.40 -8.40 26.36
C PRO A 278 -7.44 -8.15 25.20
N PHE A 279 -6.45 -7.27 25.42
CA PHE A 279 -5.37 -7.08 24.47
C PHE A 279 -4.52 -8.35 24.41
N PRO A 280 -4.20 -8.87 23.21
CA PRO A 280 -3.38 -10.08 23.09
C PRO A 280 -1.93 -9.83 23.55
N ASP A 281 -1.39 -10.74 24.38
CA ASP A 281 -0.01 -10.62 24.93
C ASP A 281 1.10 -10.67 23.87
N HIS A 282 0.77 -11.08 22.63
CA HIS A 282 1.74 -11.24 21.52
C HIS A 282 1.74 -10.07 20.52
N LEU A 283 0.95 -9.04 20.74
CA LEU A 283 0.91 -7.80 19.96
C LEU A 283 1.52 -6.64 20.71
#